data_0b9e0ea83ca886d8e5f29d546b6a707b
#
_entry.id   0b9e0ea83ca886d8e5f29d546b6a707b
#
_cell.length_a   1.000
_cell.length_b   1.000
_cell.length_c   1.000
_cell.angle_alpha   90.00
_cell.angle_beta   90.00
_cell.angle_gamma   90.00
#
_symmetry.space_group_name_H-M   'P 1'
#
loop_
_entity.id
_entity.type
_entity.pdbx_description
1 polymer ?
#
loop_
_entity_poly.entity_id
_entity_poly.type
_entity_poly.pdbx_seq_one_letter_code
_entity_poly.pdbx_strand_id
1 'polypeptide(L)'
;MKYTDLTGMGGQSKPTEFLDLSWEMFGELCRALALRVARDYDPDLIVGIARAGVFPGAVVASVLRKDFYSLTISRREGGELVRDRPAVLSAAPLQCDGKKILLVDEITSSGDTLRMGLASIRDRNPAEVRTATSFTRHGGYKPDYLALQTDATIIFPWDRKIFEGEELVVNPRYEGVVEE
;
A
#
# COMPACT_ATOMS: atom_id res chain seq x y z
N MET A 1 5.23 18.02 20.61
CA MET A 1 5.64 18.68 19.36
C MET A 1 4.41 18.81 18.49
N LYS A 2 3.89 20.02 18.22
CA LYS A 2 2.61 20.19 17.52
C LYS A 2 2.77 19.76 16.07
N TYR A 3 2.01 18.75 15.64
CA TYR A 3 1.85 18.41 14.24
C TYR A 3 1.22 19.59 13.51
N THR A 4 1.98 20.29 12.71
CA THR A 4 1.51 21.40 11.90
C THR A 4 0.65 20.82 10.77
N ASP A 5 -0.59 21.28 10.71
CA ASP A 5 -1.57 21.02 9.68
C ASP A 5 -0.98 21.31 8.27
N LEU A 6 -0.66 20.27 7.51
CA LEU A 6 -0.19 20.38 6.13
C LEU A 6 -1.37 20.39 5.12
N THR A 7 -2.44 21.12 5.45
CA THR A 7 -3.54 21.43 4.53
C THR A 7 -3.25 22.62 3.62
N GLY A 8 -2.03 22.73 3.14
CA GLY A 8 -1.65 23.76 2.20
C GLY A 8 -1.26 23.17 0.87
N MET A 9 -2.23 22.83 0.00
CA MET A 9 -2.26 23.03 -1.45
C MET A 9 -3.34 22.18 -2.11
N GLY A 10 -4.31 22.85 -2.69
CA GLY A 10 -5.35 22.30 -3.56
C GLY A 10 -6.58 21.82 -2.78
N GLY A 11 -7.71 22.51 -2.96
CA GLY A 11 -8.98 22.28 -2.28
C GLY A 11 -9.52 20.85 -2.38
N GLN A 12 -8.98 19.95 -1.62
CA GLN A 12 -9.62 18.69 -1.31
C GLN A 12 -10.53 18.95 -0.12
N SER A 13 -11.83 18.88 -0.36
CA SER A 13 -12.80 18.76 0.73
C SER A 13 -12.31 17.69 1.70
N LYS A 14 -12.31 17.97 3.01
CA LYS A 14 -12.01 16.97 4.05
C LYS A 14 -12.84 15.73 3.72
N PRO A 15 -12.25 14.53 3.73
CA PRO A 15 -13.03 13.31 3.53
C PRO A 15 -14.13 13.28 4.61
N THR A 16 -15.38 13.18 4.16
CA THR A 16 -16.57 13.15 5.04
C THR A 16 -16.81 11.77 5.64
N GLU A 17 -16.03 10.78 5.21
CA GLU A 17 -16.23 9.39 5.59
C GLU A 17 -14.91 8.71 5.94
N PHE A 18 -14.91 7.91 7.02
CA PHE A 18 -13.80 7.04 7.41
C PHE A 18 -14.23 5.58 7.27
N LEU A 19 -13.32 4.75 6.83
CA LEU A 19 -13.45 3.30 6.83
C LEU A 19 -12.41 2.74 7.79
N ASP A 20 -12.86 2.39 8.99
CA ASP A 20 -12.02 1.79 10.02
C ASP A 20 -11.98 0.27 9.84
N LEU A 21 -10.80 -0.26 9.55
CA LEU A 21 -10.59 -1.68 9.25
C LEU A 21 -10.11 -2.43 10.49
N SER A 22 -10.78 -3.54 10.81
CA SER A 22 -10.20 -4.56 11.67
C SER A 22 -9.16 -5.41 10.91
N TRP A 23 -8.29 -6.12 11.63
CA TRP A 23 -7.37 -7.10 11.05
C TRP A 23 -8.11 -8.19 10.28
N GLU A 24 -9.28 -8.61 10.77
CA GLU A 24 -10.12 -9.61 10.13
C GLU A 24 -10.65 -9.11 8.78
N MET A 25 -11.26 -7.91 8.74
CA MET A 25 -11.75 -7.30 7.50
C MET A 25 -10.61 -7.10 6.49
N PHE A 26 -9.46 -6.63 6.94
CA PHE A 26 -8.29 -6.46 6.08
C PHE A 26 -7.80 -7.80 5.52
N GLY A 27 -7.77 -8.85 6.35
CA GLY A 27 -7.43 -10.20 5.93
C GLY A 27 -8.37 -10.76 4.86
N GLU A 28 -9.69 -10.54 5.00
CA GLU A 28 -10.68 -10.96 3.99
C GLU A 28 -10.52 -10.18 2.66
N LEU A 29 -10.24 -8.88 2.73
CA LEU A 29 -9.95 -8.09 1.53
C LEU A 29 -8.70 -8.60 0.79
N CYS A 30 -7.65 -8.96 1.52
CA CYS A 30 -6.44 -9.53 0.93
C CYS A 30 -6.69 -10.92 0.31
N ARG A 31 -7.53 -11.77 0.94
CA ARG A 31 -7.95 -13.05 0.37
C ARG A 31 -8.75 -12.84 -0.92
N ALA A 32 -9.70 -11.92 -0.91
CA ALA A 32 -10.48 -11.57 -2.10
C ALA A 32 -9.58 -11.06 -3.23
N LEU A 33 -8.53 -10.26 -2.92
CA LEU A 33 -7.54 -9.79 -3.86
C LEU A 33 -6.75 -10.96 -4.45
N ALA A 34 -6.26 -11.88 -3.62
CA ALA A 34 -5.54 -13.08 -4.06
C ALA A 34 -6.38 -13.95 -4.99
N LEU A 35 -7.67 -14.15 -4.69
CA LEU A 35 -8.60 -14.90 -5.54
C LEU A 35 -8.85 -14.21 -6.89
N ARG A 36 -8.87 -12.88 -6.93
CA ARG A 36 -8.97 -12.12 -8.19
C ARG A 36 -7.73 -12.33 -9.05
N VAL A 37 -6.55 -12.26 -8.45
CA VAL A 37 -5.28 -12.53 -9.15
C VAL A 37 -5.27 -13.95 -9.71
N ALA A 38 -5.60 -14.96 -8.90
CA ALA A 38 -5.54 -16.37 -9.28
C ALA A 38 -6.46 -16.76 -10.45
N ARG A 39 -7.44 -15.91 -10.84
CA ARG A 39 -8.36 -16.21 -11.94
C ARG A 39 -7.71 -16.16 -13.31
N ASP A 40 -6.73 -15.30 -13.50
CA ASP A 40 -6.15 -15.04 -14.82
C ASP A 40 -4.64 -14.72 -14.77
N TYR A 41 -4.02 -14.81 -13.59
CA TYR A 41 -2.59 -14.59 -13.42
C TYR A 41 -1.99 -15.51 -12.37
N ASP A 42 -0.95 -16.22 -12.77
CA ASP A 42 -0.12 -17.04 -11.88
C ASP A 42 1.27 -16.41 -11.75
N PRO A 43 1.51 -15.50 -10.80
CA PRO A 43 2.81 -14.90 -10.60
C PRO A 43 3.81 -15.91 -10.06
N ASP A 44 5.08 -15.78 -10.45
CA ASP A 44 6.17 -16.58 -9.87
C ASP A 44 6.55 -16.07 -8.47
N LEU A 45 6.50 -14.75 -8.27
CA LEU A 45 6.76 -14.12 -6.98
C LEU A 45 5.97 -12.81 -6.81
N ILE A 46 5.86 -12.36 -5.57
CA ILE A 46 5.13 -11.16 -5.19
C ILE A 46 6.09 -10.16 -4.57
N VAL A 47 5.97 -8.90 -4.97
CA VAL A 47 6.77 -7.79 -4.46
C VAL A 47 5.84 -6.76 -3.82
N GLY A 48 5.98 -6.54 -2.52
CA GLY A 48 5.27 -5.49 -1.78
C GLY A 48 6.04 -4.17 -1.79
N ILE A 49 5.35 -3.05 -1.95
CA ILE A 49 5.97 -1.73 -1.77
C ILE A 49 6.00 -1.40 -0.28
N ALA A 50 7.19 -1.39 0.28
CA ALA A 50 7.36 -1.05 1.69
C ALA A 50 7.11 0.46 1.93
N ARG A 51 6.45 0.78 3.05
CA ARG A 51 6.15 -0.08 4.21
C ARG A 51 4.80 -0.79 4.11
N ALA A 52 3.73 -0.06 3.84
CA ALA A 52 2.36 -0.56 4.06
C ALA A 52 1.91 -1.59 3.03
N GLY A 53 2.40 -1.54 1.78
CA GLY A 53 2.14 -2.57 0.77
C GLY A 53 2.73 -3.95 1.08
N VAL A 54 3.62 -4.04 2.10
CA VAL A 54 4.12 -5.32 2.62
C VAL A 54 2.99 -6.14 3.24
N PHE A 55 2.05 -5.52 3.94
CA PHE A 55 0.95 -6.23 4.59
C PHE A 55 0.07 -6.99 3.59
N PRO A 56 -0.57 -6.32 2.60
CA PRO A 56 -1.36 -7.04 1.61
C PRO A 56 -0.51 -7.97 0.76
N GLY A 57 0.71 -7.57 0.40
CA GLY A 57 1.62 -8.38 -0.39
C GLY A 57 1.97 -9.71 0.27
N ALA A 58 2.30 -9.70 1.56
CA ALA A 58 2.63 -10.92 2.31
C ALA A 58 1.42 -11.84 2.48
N VAL A 59 0.22 -11.29 2.73
CA VAL A 59 -1.01 -12.09 2.81
C VAL A 59 -1.34 -12.73 1.46
N VAL A 60 -1.28 -11.95 0.37
CA VAL A 60 -1.53 -12.45 -1.00
C VAL A 60 -0.51 -13.54 -1.36
N ALA A 61 0.78 -13.34 -1.04
CA ALA A 61 1.83 -14.33 -1.26
C ALA A 61 1.55 -15.64 -0.51
N SER A 62 1.15 -15.54 0.76
CA SER A 62 0.79 -16.69 1.59
C SER A 62 -0.39 -17.47 1.01
N VAL A 63 -1.46 -16.77 0.59
CA VAL A 63 -2.66 -17.39 -0.01
C VAL A 63 -2.33 -18.07 -1.33
N LEU A 64 -1.53 -17.43 -2.18
CA LEU A 64 -1.12 -17.96 -3.48
C LEU A 64 0.06 -18.97 -3.39
N ARG A 65 0.66 -19.12 -2.20
CA ARG A 65 1.82 -19.97 -1.94
C ARG A 65 3.02 -19.60 -2.83
N LYS A 66 3.30 -18.30 -2.91
CA LYS A 66 4.40 -17.72 -3.71
C LYS A 66 5.45 -17.07 -2.81
N ASP A 67 6.66 -16.95 -3.30
CA ASP A 67 7.72 -16.21 -2.63
C ASP A 67 7.37 -14.72 -2.55
N PHE A 68 7.79 -14.10 -1.43
CA PHE A 68 7.55 -12.70 -1.15
C PHE A 68 8.84 -11.92 -0.99
N TYR A 69 8.91 -10.78 -1.64
CA TYR A 69 9.99 -9.80 -1.53
C TYR A 69 9.41 -8.39 -1.36
N SER A 70 10.25 -7.41 -1.05
CA SER A 70 9.82 -6.02 -0.99
C SER A 70 10.83 -5.09 -1.64
N LEU A 71 10.35 -3.94 -2.08
CA LEU A 71 11.16 -2.78 -2.43
C LEU A 71 10.62 -1.56 -1.67
N THR A 72 11.46 -0.56 -1.41
CA THR A 72 11.05 0.60 -0.65
C THR A 72 10.91 1.81 -1.55
N ILE A 73 9.72 2.39 -1.58
CA ILE A 73 9.42 3.65 -2.25
C ILE A 73 8.71 4.54 -1.24
N SER A 74 9.26 5.72 -0.95
CA SER A 74 8.68 6.59 0.07
C SER A 74 8.97 8.07 -0.18
N ARG A 75 8.04 8.92 0.27
CA ARG A 75 8.28 10.35 0.47
C ARG A 75 8.77 10.66 1.88
N ARG A 76 8.73 9.65 2.77
CA ARG A 76 9.01 9.79 4.20
C ARG A 76 10.36 9.20 4.56
N GLU A 77 10.97 9.76 5.60
CA GLU A 77 12.17 9.26 6.26
C GLU A 77 11.99 9.47 7.77
N GLY A 78 12.22 8.43 8.57
CA GLY A 78 11.97 8.49 10.02
C GLY A 78 10.50 8.80 10.41
N GLY A 79 9.54 8.60 9.49
CA GLY A 79 8.13 8.96 9.70
C GLY A 79 7.74 10.35 9.20
N GLU A 80 8.72 11.23 8.95
CA GLU A 80 8.49 12.60 8.48
C GLU A 80 8.45 12.69 6.95
N LEU A 81 7.63 13.60 6.43
CA LEU A 81 7.55 13.89 5.00
C LEU A 81 8.75 14.76 4.59
N VAL A 82 9.71 14.16 3.88
CA VAL A 82 10.96 14.83 3.49
C VAL A 82 11.08 15.08 1.99
N ARG A 83 10.13 14.57 1.18
CA ARG A 83 10.15 14.69 -0.29
C ARG A 83 8.78 15.03 -0.83
N ASP A 84 8.72 15.90 -1.82
CA ASP A 84 7.48 16.24 -2.54
C ASP A 84 6.98 15.08 -3.40
N ARG A 85 7.89 14.28 -3.93
CA ARG A 85 7.60 13.08 -4.74
C ARG A 85 8.21 11.83 -4.12
N PRO A 86 7.59 10.65 -4.34
CA PRO A 86 8.19 9.39 -3.89
C PRO A 86 9.57 9.19 -4.54
N ALA A 87 10.45 8.49 -3.83
CA ALA A 87 11.75 8.06 -4.33
C ALA A 87 11.95 6.57 -4.06
N VAL A 88 12.65 5.89 -4.95
CA VAL A 88 13.08 4.50 -4.74
C VAL A 88 14.25 4.52 -3.76
N LEU A 89 14.04 3.92 -2.59
CA LEU A 89 15.04 3.88 -1.49
C LEU A 89 15.75 2.53 -1.42
N SER A 90 15.16 1.47 -1.99
CA SER A 90 15.83 0.18 -2.19
C SER A 90 15.53 -0.34 -3.59
N ALA A 91 16.51 -0.98 -4.19
CA ALA A 91 16.36 -1.57 -5.52
C ALA A 91 15.36 -2.72 -5.53
N ALA A 92 14.70 -2.96 -6.67
CA ALA A 92 13.90 -4.16 -6.87
C ALA A 92 14.74 -5.43 -6.69
N PRO A 93 14.15 -6.50 -6.16
CA PRO A 93 14.84 -7.77 -5.93
C PRO A 93 15.46 -8.36 -7.21
N LEU A 94 16.65 -8.94 -7.10
CA LEU A 94 17.31 -9.61 -8.22
C LEU A 94 16.52 -10.83 -8.72
N GLN A 95 15.73 -11.42 -7.84
CA GLN A 95 14.84 -12.56 -8.13
C GLN A 95 13.75 -12.25 -9.14
N CYS A 96 13.56 -10.97 -9.51
CA CYS A 96 12.58 -10.57 -10.52
C CYS A 96 12.99 -10.95 -11.96
N ASP A 97 14.27 -11.21 -12.21
CA ASP A 97 14.77 -11.52 -13.57
C ASP A 97 14.08 -12.75 -14.15
N GLY A 98 13.52 -12.60 -15.36
CA GLY A 98 12.81 -13.64 -16.10
C GLY A 98 11.50 -14.14 -15.48
N LYS A 99 11.00 -13.53 -14.39
CA LYS A 99 9.84 -13.97 -13.62
C LYS A 99 8.58 -13.18 -13.93
N LYS A 100 7.42 -13.80 -13.67
CA LYS A 100 6.12 -13.13 -13.62
C LYS A 100 5.94 -12.53 -12.23
N ILE A 101 5.79 -11.22 -12.15
CA ILE A 101 5.79 -10.47 -10.90
C ILE A 101 4.40 -9.89 -10.63
N LEU A 102 3.91 -10.02 -9.39
CA LEU A 102 2.80 -9.21 -8.89
C LEU A 102 3.35 -8.13 -7.95
N LEU A 103 3.26 -6.87 -8.37
CA LEU A 103 3.60 -5.72 -7.53
C LEU A 103 2.38 -5.29 -6.72
N VAL A 104 2.53 -5.24 -5.40
CA VAL A 104 1.41 -4.98 -4.46
C VAL A 104 1.66 -3.74 -3.63
N ASP A 105 0.63 -2.90 -3.52
CA ASP A 105 0.59 -1.76 -2.59
C ASP A 105 -0.72 -1.78 -1.78
N GLU A 106 -0.80 -1.04 -0.67
CA GLU A 106 -2.02 -1.01 0.16
C GLU A 106 -3.09 -0.12 -0.44
N ILE A 107 -2.71 1.05 -0.95
CA ILE A 107 -3.63 2.04 -1.52
C ILE A 107 -2.96 2.81 -2.65
N THR A 108 -3.73 3.13 -3.67
CA THR A 108 -3.28 4.03 -4.74
C THR A 108 -4.30 5.14 -5.01
N SER A 109 -3.80 6.34 -5.34
CA SER A 109 -4.60 7.45 -5.84
C SER A 109 -4.05 7.96 -7.18
N SER A 110 -2.96 8.72 -7.20
CA SER A 110 -2.31 9.17 -8.45
C SER A 110 -1.61 8.03 -9.19
N GLY A 111 -1.19 6.98 -8.48
CA GLY A 111 -0.42 5.86 -9.04
C GLY A 111 1.08 6.10 -9.13
N ASP A 112 1.60 7.21 -8.62
CA ASP A 112 3.02 7.55 -8.76
C ASP A 112 3.92 6.49 -8.11
N THR A 113 3.58 6.03 -6.91
CA THR A 113 4.31 4.97 -6.19
C THR A 113 4.34 3.67 -7.01
N LEU A 114 3.17 3.25 -7.52
CA LEU A 114 3.08 2.03 -8.35
C LEU A 114 3.87 2.16 -9.66
N ARG A 115 3.80 3.32 -10.35
CA ARG A 115 4.58 3.54 -11.57
C ARG A 115 6.08 3.48 -11.33
N MET A 116 6.54 4.05 -10.22
CA MET A 116 7.96 3.96 -9.83
C MET A 116 8.37 2.52 -9.50
N GLY A 117 7.51 1.78 -8.78
CA GLY A 117 7.72 0.36 -8.50
C GLY A 117 7.78 -0.48 -9.77
N LEU A 118 6.85 -0.24 -10.72
CA LEU A 118 6.85 -0.88 -12.04
C LEU A 118 8.15 -0.59 -12.80
N ALA A 119 8.61 0.66 -12.82
CA ALA A 119 9.87 1.02 -13.49
C ALA A 119 11.06 0.28 -12.85
N SER A 120 11.15 0.30 -11.51
CA SER A 120 12.23 -0.38 -10.78
C SER A 120 12.25 -1.91 -11.01
N ILE A 121 11.07 -2.55 -11.12
CA ILE A 121 10.99 -3.98 -11.42
C ILE A 121 11.36 -4.24 -12.88
N ARG A 122 10.90 -3.41 -13.84
CA ARG A 122 11.23 -3.56 -15.26
C ARG A 122 12.72 -3.49 -15.53
N ASP A 123 13.47 -2.71 -14.76
CA ASP A 123 14.95 -2.66 -14.81
C ASP A 123 15.61 -4.00 -14.42
N ARG A 124 14.84 -4.96 -13.87
CA ARG A 124 15.27 -6.33 -13.56
C ARG A 124 14.91 -7.36 -14.64
N ASN A 125 14.45 -6.90 -15.81
CA ASN A 125 14.12 -7.77 -16.95
C ASN A 125 13.11 -8.90 -16.58
N PRO A 126 11.96 -8.60 -15.94
CA PRO A 126 10.93 -9.61 -15.65
C PRO A 126 10.26 -10.11 -16.92
N ALA A 127 9.70 -11.32 -16.89
CA ALA A 127 8.89 -11.85 -17.99
C ALA A 127 7.56 -11.10 -18.14
N GLU A 128 6.93 -10.76 -17.01
CA GLU A 128 5.68 -10.00 -16.96
C GLU A 128 5.57 -9.31 -15.59
N VAL A 129 4.92 -8.14 -15.53
CA VAL A 129 4.60 -7.47 -14.28
C VAL A 129 3.15 -7.02 -14.30
N ARG A 130 2.37 -7.40 -13.28
CA ARG A 130 1.04 -6.86 -13.00
C ARG A 130 1.01 -6.22 -11.62
N THR A 131 0.02 -5.34 -11.42
CA THR A 131 -0.14 -4.54 -10.21
C THR A 131 -1.40 -4.93 -9.45
N ALA A 132 -1.33 -4.89 -8.12
CA ALA A 132 -2.47 -5.11 -7.26
C ALA A 132 -2.49 -4.10 -6.10
N THR A 133 -3.69 -3.65 -5.70
CA THR A 133 -3.86 -2.84 -4.49
C THR A 133 -5.08 -3.29 -3.70
N SER A 134 -5.02 -3.13 -2.37
CA SER A 134 -6.20 -3.31 -1.54
C SER A 134 -7.23 -2.23 -1.82
N PHE A 135 -6.79 -0.98 -2.01
CA PHE A 135 -7.70 0.15 -2.23
C PHE A 135 -7.26 1.06 -3.38
N THR A 136 -8.24 1.69 -4.02
CA THR A 136 -8.04 2.84 -4.91
C THR A 136 -9.18 3.85 -4.75
N ARG A 137 -8.92 5.12 -5.10
CA ARG A 137 -9.94 6.16 -5.13
C ARG A 137 -10.68 6.18 -6.46
N HIS A 138 -11.92 6.70 -6.46
CA HIS A 138 -12.64 6.95 -7.71
C HIS A 138 -11.87 7.94 -8.59
N GLY A 139 -11.80 7.65 -9.87
CA GLY A 139 -11.03 8.46 -10.83
C GLY A 139 -9.51 8.38 -10.69
N GLY A 140 -8.99 7.60 -9.72
CA GLY A 140 -7.57 7.38 -9.50
C GLY A 140 -6.95 6.37 -10.49
N TYR A 141 -5.67 6.07 -10.25
CA TYR A 141 -4.96 5.04 -10.99
C TYR A 141 -5.64 3.68 -10.86
N LYS A 142 -5.79 2.97 -11.98
CA LYS A 142 -6.36 1.62 -12.03
C LYS A 142 -5.24 0.59 -12.03
N PRO A 143 -5.02 -0.15 -10.93
CA PRO A 143 -4.16 -1.33 -10.95
C PRO A 143 -4.82 -2.47 -11.74
N ASP A 144 -4.05 -3.48 -12.12
CA ASP A 144 -4.60 -4.66 -12.79
C ASP A 144 -5.59 -5.41 -11.88
N TYR A 145 -5.31 -5.45 -10.57
CA TYR A 145 -6.17 -6.06 -9.55
C TYR A 145 -6.44 -5.11 -8.40
N LEU A 146 -7.68 -5.09 -7.96
CA LEU A 146 -8.17 -4.21 -6.91
C LEU A 146 -9.10 -4.98 -5.97
N ALA A 147 -8.94 -4.83 -4.64
CA ALA A 147 -9.90 -5.38 -3.70
C ALA A 147 -11.13 -4.48 -3.55
N LEU A 148 -10.96 -3.19 -3.25
CA LEU A 148 -12.07 -2.26 -3.04
C LEU A 148 -11.76 -0.85 -3.57
N GLN A 149 -12.74 -0.22 -4.20
CA GLN A 149 -12.69 1.19 -4.58
C GLN A 149 -13.50 2.03 -3.61
N THR A 150 -12.90 3.09 -3.05
CA THR A 150 -13.57 3.98 -2.10
C THR A 150 -12.87 5.33 -2.01
N ASP A 151 -13.63 6.40 -1.74
CA ASP A 151 -13.09 7.73 -1.44
C ASP A 151 -12.94 7.99 0.06
N ALA A 152 -13.41 7.07 0.91
CA ALA A 152 -13.25 7.15 2.36
C ALA A 152 -11.76 7.20 2.75
N THR A 153 -11.46 7.84 3.87
CA THR A 153 -10.16 7.74 4.51
C THR A 153 -10.07 6.40 5.21
N ILE A 154 -9.13 5.56 4.75
CA ILE A 154 -8.92 4.25 5.36
C ILE A 154 -8.11 4.40 6.64
N ILE A 155 -8.62 3.83 7.73
CA ILE A 155 -7.89 3.63 8.97
C ILE A 155 -7.44 2.17 8.97
N PHE A 156 -6.18 1.97 8.67
CA PHE A 156 -5.61 0.63 8.65
C PHE A 156 -5.36 0.11 10.06
N PRO A 157 -5.52 -1.20 10.32
CA PRO A 157 -5.39 -1.74 11.67
C PRO A 157 -4.00 -1.52 12.30
N TRP A 158 -2.95 -1.40 11.51
CA TRP A 158 -1.59 -1.09 11.99
C TRP A 158 -1.32 0.41 12.20
N ASP A 159 -2.24 1.30 11.79
CA ASP A 159 -2.09 2.76 11.87
C ASP A 159 -3.04 3.40 12.90
N ARG A 160 -3.91 2.58 13.55
CA ARG A 160 -4.88 3.04 14.56
C ARG A 160 -4.21 3.63 15.80
N LYS A 161 -3.15 2.98 16.27
CA LYS A 161 -2.39 3.39 17.43
C LYS A 161 -0.92 3.53 17.05
N ILE A 162 -0.25 4.48 17.66
CA ILE A 162 1.18 4.71 17.52
C ILE A 162 1.85 4.71 18.90
N PHE A 163 3.14 4.45 18.92
CA PHE A 163 3.94 4.53 20.15
C PHE A 163 4.35 5.99 20.35
N GLU A 164 3.94 6.59 21.47
CA GLU A 164 4.32 7.95 21.86
C GLU A 164 4.69 7.96 23.34
N GLY A 165 5.87 8.51 23.65
CA GLY A 165 6.44 8.38 25.00
C GLY A 165 6.75 6.93 25.34
N GLU A 166 6.00 6.33 26.24
CA GLU A 166 6.15 4.95 26.71
C GLU A 166 4.86 4.12 26.50
N GLU A 167 3.86 4.64 25.79
CA GLU A 167 2.54 4.05 25.66
C GLU A 167 2.07 3.96 24.20
N LEU A 168 1.12 3.07 23.93
CA LEU A 168 0.37 3.02 22.69
C LEU A 168 -0.84 3.95 22.81
N VAL A 169 -0.82 5.05 22.05
CA VAL A 169 -1.90 6.03 21.99
C VAL A 169 -2.66 5.94 20.66
N VAL A 170 -3.90 6.38 20.63
CA VAL A 170 -4.63 6.56 19.38
C VAL A 170 -3.82 7.50 18.48
N ASN A 171 -3.66 7.12 17.20
CA ASN A 171 -2.97 7.97 16.25
C ASN A 171 -3.69 9.32 16.14
N PRO A 172 -3.02 10.46 16.41
CA PRO A 172 -3.65 11.79 16.42
C PRO A 172 -4.39 12.16 15.13
N ARG A 173 -4.07 11.47 14.02
CA ARG A 173 -4.78 11.65 12.74
C ARG A 173 -6.23 11.16 12.78
N TYR A 174 -6.56 10.28 13.72
CA TYR A 174 -7.86 9.62 13.87
C TYR A 174 -8.52 9.90 15.21
N GLU A 175 -8.02 10.89 15.94
CA GLU A 175 -8.59 11.33 17.22
C GLU A 175 -10.06 11.75 17.02
N GLY A 176 -10.95 11.24 17.89
CA GLY A 176 -12.39 11.45 17.80
C GLY A 176 -13.11 10.59 16.72
N VAL A 177 -12.41 9.72 16.00
CA VAL A 177 -12.97 8.77 15.03
C VAL A 177 -12.80 7.34 15.50
N VAL A 178 -11.67 7.03 16.10
CA VAL A 178 -11.34 5.71 16.64
C VAL A 178 -11.56 5.74 18.15
N GLU A 179 -12.29 4.76 18.68
CA GLU A 179 -12.43 4.57 20.14
C GLU A 179 -11.13 4.00 20.73
N GLU A 180 -10.83 4.35 22.00
CA GLU A 180 -9.63 3.91 22.73
C GLU A 180 -9.49 2.38 22.87
#